data_e96d4825f8bfafee156af1869e4cf86f
#
_entry.id   e96d4825f8bfafee156af1869e4cf86f
#
_cell.length_a   1.000
_cell.length_b   1.000
_cell.length_c   1.000
_cell.angle_alpha   90.00
_cell.angle_beta   90.00
_cell.angle_gamma   90.00
#
_symmetry.space_group_name_H-M   'P 1'
#
loop_
_entity.id
_entity.type
_entity.pdbx_description
1 polymer ?
#
loop_
_entity_poly.entity_id
_entity_poly.type
_entity_poly.pdbx_seq_one_letter_code
_entity_poly.pdbx_strand_id
1 'polypeptide(L)'
;MNGMMRGLFLLLGVCVLSGCKSVAPPTPLADLNAQQMHGHAVYQAHCAQCHYDRKNEALHGPALIGVFKKPYLPSGAPANDERATETIVHGRNLMPAMGNTLDQQDLDDLLAYLHSL
;
A
#
# COMPACT_ATOMS: atom_id res chain seq x y z
N MET A 1 -21.58 52.60 42.68
CA MET A 1 -22.20 52.79 41.37
C MET A 1 -21.36 52.01 40.37
N ASN A 2 -21.75 50.91 40.11
CA ASN A 2 -21.96 50.08 38.94
C ASN A 2 -20.92 50.26 37.82
N GLY A 3 -19.85 49.58 37.92
CA GLY A 3 -18.93 49.26 36.80
C GLY A 3 -19.16 47.82 36.37
N MET A 4 -19.96 47.65 35.31
CA MET A 4 -20.29 46.37 34.71
C MET A 4 -19.08 45.89 33.91
N MET A 5 -18.33 44.98 34.48
CA MET A 5 -17.19 44.32 33.82
C MET A 5 -17.70 43.24 32.86
N ARG A 6 -17.78 43.59 31.59
CA ARG A 6 -18.09 42.67 30.50
C ARG A 6 -16.87 41.75 30.26
N GLY A 7 -16.96 40.56 30.81
CA GLY A 7 -16.01 39.50 30.50
C GLY A 7 -16.19 39.03 29.05
N LEU A 8 -15.22 39.37 28.20
CA LEU A 8 -15.14 38.87 26.85
C LEU A 8 -14.56 37.47 26.89
N PHE A 9 -15.39 36.45 26.86
CA PHE A 9 -14.97 35.07 26.64
C PHE A 9 -14.50 34.91 25.20
N LEU A 10 -13.20 34.94 25.02
CA LEU A 10 -12.54 34.52 23.79
C LEU A 10 -12.59 32.97 23.70
N LEU A 11 -13.61 32.46 23.02
CA LEU A 11 -13.66 31.08 22.60
C LEU A 11 -12.54 30.85 21.54
N LEU A 12 -11.39 30.37 22.01
CA LEU A 12 -10.37 29.80 21.11
C LEU A 12 -10.94 28.50 20.50
N GLY A 13 -11.47 28.61 19.30
CA GLY A 13 -11.83 27.45 18.50
C GLY A 13 -10.55 26.71 18.10
N VAL A 14 -10.27 25.59 18.77
CA VAL A 14 -9.22 24.65 18.33
C VAL A 14 -9.74 23.95 17.09
N CYS A 15 -9.33 24.43 15.90
CA CYS A 15 -9.50 23.70 14.65
C CYS A 15 -8.61 22.46 14.72
N VAL A 16 -9.18 21.33 15.08
CA VAL A 16 -8.53 20.03 14.91
C VAL A 16 -8.47 19.76 13.42
N LEU A 17 -7.33 20.06 12.80
CA LEU A 17 -7.02 19.66 11.44
C LEU A 17 -6.87 18.13 11.44
N SER A 18 -7.97 17.44 11.15
CA SER A 18 -7.96 16.01 10.85
C SER A 18 -7.17 15.85 9.54
N GLY A 19 -5.85 15.71 9.67
CA GLY A 19 -4.98 15.42 8.53
C GLY A 19 -5.40 14.09 7.90
N CYS A 20 -5.93 14.12 6.68
CA CYS A 20 -6.05 12.91 5.87
C CYS A 20 -4.66 12.30 5.77
N LYS A 21 -4.47 11.10 6.35
CA LYS A 21 -3.24 10.32 6.15
C LYS A 21 -3.21 9.87 4.69
N SER A 22 -2.61 10.67 3.83
CA SER A 22 -2.32 10.24 2.47
C SER A 22 -1.23 9.16 2.53
N VAL A 23 -1.44 8.07 1.81
CA VAL A 23 -0.40 7.05 1.62
C VAL A 23 0.76 7.72 0.88
N ALA A 24 2.00 7.54 1.37
CA ALA A 24 3.17 8.08 0.71
C ALA A 24 3.26 7.57 -0.74
N PRO A 25 3.70 8.40 -1.70
CA PRO A 25 3.82 7.97 -3.08
C PRO A 25 4.83 6.81 -3.22
N PRO A 26 4.69 5.97 -4.25
CA PRO A 26 5.64 4.89 -4.50
C PRO A 26 7.03 5.46 -4.85
N THR A 27 8.08 4.72 -4.49
CA THR A 27 9.45 5.05 -4.88
C THR A 27 9.54 5.16 -6.41
N PRO A 28 10.09 6.24 -6.98
CA PRO A 28 10.27 6.36 -8.44
C PRO A 28 11.03 5.16 -9.02
N LEU A 29 10.68 4.73 -10.24
CA LEU A 29 11.34 3.57 -10.86
C LEU A 29 12.86 3.75 -10.99
N ALA A 30 13.31 4.99 -11.25
CA ALA A 30 14.73 5.31 -11.36
C ALA A 30 15.52 5.16 -10.03
N ASP A 31 14.79 5.17 -8.89
CA ASP A 31 15.39 5.13 -7.55
C ASP A 31 15.28 3.73 -6.91
N LEU A 32 14.73 2.75 -7.64
CA LEU A 32 14.66 1.38 -7.16
C LEU A 32 16.07 0.76 -7.10
N ASN A 33 16.34 0.03 -6.03
CA ASN A 33 17.56 -0.78 -5.95
C ASN A 33 17.46 -2.02 -6.87
N ALA A 34 18.58 -2.75 -7.02
CA ALA A 34 18.64 -3.89 -7.92
C ALA A 34 17.60 -4.99 -7.60
N GLN A 35 17.37 -5.27 -6.31
CA GLN A 35 16.38 -6.25 -5.87
C GLN A 35 14.95 -5.78 -6.22
N GLN A 36 14.61 -4.55 -5.92
CA GLN A 36 13.32 -3.96 -6.24
C GLN A 36 13.08 -3.88 -7.76
N MET A 37 14.13 -3.62 -8.54
CA MET A 37 14.04 -3.59 -10.00
C MET A 37 13.77 -4.99 -10.57
N HIS A 38 14.42 -6.04 -10.03
CA HIS A 38 14.10 -7.41 -10.39
C HIS A 38 12.66 -7.77 -9.99
N GLY A 39 12.23 -7.40 -8.78
CA GLY A 39 10.84 -7.57 -8.34
C GLY A 39 9.83 -6.83 -9.23
N HIS A 40 10.18 -5.64 -9.74
CA HIS A 40 9.36 -4.95 -10.74
C HIS A 40 9.26 -5.76 -12.04
N ALA A 41 10.34 -6.39 -12.49
CA ALA A 41 10.31 -7.25 -13.67
C ALA A 41 9.42 -8.48 -13.44
N VAL A 42 9.47 -9.11 -12.26
CA VAL A 42 8.57 -10.20 -11.85
C VAL A 42 7.11 -9.73 -11.86
N TYR A 43 6.83 -8.55 -11.28
CA TYR A 43 5.49 -7.95 -11.33
C TYR A 43 5.01 -7.77 -12.78
N GLN A 44 5.83 -7.20 -13.66
CA GLN A 44 5.48 -6.99 -15.07
C GLN A 44 5.15 -8.29 -15.78
N ALA A 45 5.89 -9.35 -15.51
CA ALA A 45 5.72 -10.65 -16.16
C ALA A 45 4.46 -11.41 -15.69
N HIS A 46 4.09 -11.29 -14.40
CA HIS A 46 3.13 -12.20 -13.79
C HIS A 46 1.91 -11.53 -13.15
N CYS A 47 1.97 -10.23 -12.85
CA CYS A 47 0.95 -9.55 -12.04
C CYS A 47 0.26 -8.41 -12.77
N ALA A 48 0.97 -7.72 -13.69
CA ALA A 48 0.53 -6.48 -14.33
C ALA A 48 -0.74 -6.62 -15.16
N GLN A 49 -1.05 -7.81 -15.65
CA GLN A 49 -2.29 -8.05 -16.42
C GLN A 49 -3.55 -7.95 -15.54
N CYS A 50 -3.41 -8.11 -14.22
CA CYS A 50 -4.54 -8.10 -13.28
C CYS A 50 -4.45 -6.99 -12.23
N HIS A 51 -3.28 -6.46 -11.94
CA HIS A 51 -3.06 -5.46 -10.91
C HIS A 51 -2.36 -4.22 -11.43
N TYR A 52 -2.88 -3.04 -11.12
CA TYR A 52 -2.08 -1.82 -11.18
C TYR A 52 -1.21 -1.71 -9.93
N ASP A 53 0.06 -1.33 -10.15
CA ASP A 53 1.03 -1.14 -9.08
C ASP A 53 1.11 0.31 -8.59
N ARG A 54 1.07 1.27 -9.52
CA ARG A 54 1.31 2.70 -9.28
C ARG A 54 0.10 3.59 -9.45
N LYS A 55 -1.07 2.99 -9.67
CA LYS A 55 -2.36 3.68 -9.72
C LYS A 55 -3.27 3.15 -8.62
N ASN A 56 -4.06 4.03 -8.03
CA ASN A 56 -5.07 3.63 -7.05
C ASN A 56 -6.37 3.23 -7.74
N GLU A 57 -6.28 2.31 -8.68
CA GLU A 57 -7.40 1.79 -9.47
C GLU A 57 -7.35 0.26 -9.48
N ALA A 58 -8.50 -0.37 -9.37
CA ALA A 58 -8.62 -1.80 -9.61
C ALA A 58 -8.64 -2.08 -11.12
N LEU A 59 -8.05 -3.21 -11.52
CA LEU A 59 -8.16 -3.74 -12.88
C LEU A 59 -9.01 -5.03 -12.80
N HIS A 60 -8.41 -6.20 -12.88
CA HIS A 60 -9.07 -7.47 -12.55
C HIS A 60 -8.89 -7.82 -11.08
N GLY A 61 -7.80 -7.36 -10.48
CA GLY A 61 -7.50 -7.42 -9.07
C GLY A 61 -7.38 -6.02 -8.46
N PRO A 62 -7.26 -5.93 -7.12
CA PRO A 62 -7.10 -4.65 -6.43
C PRO A 62 -5.78 -3.96 -6.78
N ALA A 63 -5.74 -2.62 -6.64
CA ALA A 63 -4.51 -1.84 -6.75
C ALA A 63 -3.48 -2.27 -5.71
N LEU A 64 -2.20 -2.30 -6.09
CA LEU A 64 -1.09 -2.66 -5.20
C LEU A 64 -0.39 -1.44 -4.58
N ILE A 65 -0.70 -0.23 -5.05
CA ILE A 65 -0.11 0.99 -4.50
C ILE A 65 -0.32 1.08 -2.98
N GLY A 66 0.78 1.22 -2.24
CA GLY A 66 0.75 1.32 -0.79
C GLY A 66 0.23 0.08 -0.08
N VAL A 67 0.30 -1.10 -0.70
CA VAL A 67 -0.25 -2.35 -0.16
C VAL A 67 0.30 -2.68 1.24
N PHE A 68 1.59 -2.41 1.50
CA PHE A 68 2.21 -2.58 2.82
C PHE A 68 2.22 -1.33 3.71
N LYS A 69 1.70 -0.21 3.20
CA LYS A 69 1.54 1.04 3.97
C LYS A 69 0.18 1.12 4.68
N LYS A 70 -0.67 0.13 4.47
CA LYS A 70 -1.99 -0.04 5.09
C LYS A 70 -1.92 -1.15 6.14
N PRO A 71 -2.79 -1.15 7.16
CA PRO A 71 -2.75 -2.19 8.19
C PRO A 71 -3.20 -3.57 7.68
N TYR A 72 -4.00 -3.60 6.61
CA TYR A 72 -4.56 -4.83 6.06
C TYR A 72 -4.40 -4.90 4.55
N LEU A 73 -4.17 -6.12 4.06
CA LEU A 73 -4.27 -6.47 2.64
C LEU A 73 -5.73 -6.33 2.15
N PRO A 74 -5.98 -6.25 0.83
CA PRO A 74 -7.34 -6.28 0.29
C PRO A 74 -8.16 -7.51 0.72
N SER A 75 -7.52 -8.59 1.11
CA SER A 75 -8.16 -9.80 1.67
C SER A 75 -8.70 -9.63 3.09
N GLY A 76 -8.33 -8.55 3.79
CA GLY A 76 -8.61 -8.34 5.22
C GLY A 76 -7.55 -8.95 6.16
N ALA A 77 -6.59 -9.71 5.65
CA ALA A 77 -5.47 -10.21 6.44
C ALA A 77 -4.47 -9.08 6.77
N PRO A 78 -3.68 -9.19 7.85
CA PRO A 78 -2.62 -8.22 8.15
C PRO A 78 -1.68 -8.02 6.96
N ALA A 79 -1.32 -6.75 6.68
CA ALA A 79 -0.42 -6.42 5.59
C ALA A 79 1.04 -6.67 5.99
N ASN A 80 1.47 -7.92 5.86
CA ASN A 80 2.85 -8.36 6.09
C ASN A 80 3.28 -9.37 5.02
N ASP A 81 4.58 -9.64 4.96
CA ASP A 81 5.17 -10.51 3.95
C ASP A 81 4.61 -11.94 3.99
N GLU A 82 4.40 -12.48 5.19
CA GLU A 82 3.85 -13.83 5.36
C GLU A 82 2.48 -13.96 4.68
N ARG A 83 1.57 -13.03 4.94
CA ARG A 83 0.21 -13.06 4.39
C ARG A 83 0.16 -12.72 2.90
N ALA A 84 1.03 -11.82 2.46
CA ALA A 84 1.18 -11.54 1.04
C ALA A 84 1.73 -12.75 0.29
N THR A 85 2.79 -13.39 0.82
CA THR A 85 3.36 -14.62 0.28
C THR A 85 2.32 -15.73 0.19
N GLU A 86 1.57 -15.98 1.25
CA GLU A 86 0.50 -16.99 1.28
C GLU A 86 -0.52 -16.74 0.15
N THR A 87 -0.94 -15.48 -0.03
CA THR A 87 -1.86 -15.10 -1.11
C THR A 87 -1.25 -15.31 -2.50
N ILE A 88 0.00 -14.94 -2.70
CA ILE A 88 0.68 -15.08 -3.99
C ILE A 88 0.90 -16.56 -4.33
N VAL A 89 1.40 -17.34 -3.38
CA VAL A 89 1.76 -18.74 -3.58
C VAL A 89 0.52 -19.62 -3.80
N HIS A 90 -0.52 -19.41 -3.01
CA HIS A 90 -1.72 -20.27 -3.03
C HIS A 90 -2.87 -19.70 -3.86
N GLY A 91 -2.80 -18.43 -4.24
CA GLY A 91 -3.88 -17.74 -4.91
C GLY A 91 -5.06 -17.42 -3.98
N ARG A 92 -6.04 -16.68 -4.50
CA ARG A 92 -7.26 -16.33 -3.79
C ARG A 92 -8.35 -15.96 -4.77
N ASN A 93 -9.52 -16.58 -4.67
CA ASN A 93 -10.65 -16.34 -5.59
C ASN A 93 -10.19 -16.49 -7.07
N LEU A 94 -10.26 -15.43 -7.88
CA LEU A 94 -9.83 -15.44 -9.28
C LEU A 94 -8.31 -15.23 -9.45
N MET A 95 -7.58 -14.89 -8.39
CA MET A 95 -6.13 -14.78 -8.44
C MET A 95 -5.51 -16.17 -8.49
N PRO A 96 -4.76 -16.53 -9.53
CA PRO A 96 -4.14 -17.85 -9.64
C PRO A 96 -3.01 -18.02 -8.62
N ALA A 97 -2.74 -19.27 -8.26
CA ALA A 97 -1.60 -19.65 -7.43
C ALA A 97 -0.30 -19.52 -8.23
N MET A 98 0.70 -18.82 -7.68
CA MET A 98 2.00 -18.58 -8.32
C MET A 98 3.13 -19.44 -7.76
N GLY A 99 2.86 -20.32 -6.78
CA GLY A 99 3.88 -21.11 -6.10
C GLY A 99 4.68 -22.06 -6.98
N ASN A 100 4.14 -22.47 -8.14
CA ASN A 100 4.87 -23.28 -9.14
C ASN A 100 5.50 -22.44 -10.26
N THR A 101 5.29 -21.13 -10.25
CA THR A 101 5.75 -20.20 -11.31
C THR A 101 6.92 -19.36 -10.84
N LEU A 102 6.89 -18.90 -9.59
CA LEU A 102 7.91 -18.06 -8.97
C LEU A 102 8.82 -18.93 -8.11
N ASP A 103 10.13 -18.77 -8.24
CA ASP A 103 11.06 -19.31 -7.28
C ASP A 103 11.17 -18.41 -6.03
N GLN A 104 11.97 -18.83 -5.04
CA GLN A 104 12.09 -18.08 -3.79
C GLN A 104 12.72 -16.71 -4.01
N GLN A 105 13.68 -16.59 -4.93
CA GLN A 105 14.32 -15.31 -5.24
C GLN A 105 13.33 -14.34 -5.90
N ASP A 106 12.54 -14.81 -6.86
CA ASP A 106 11.49 -14.03 -7.50
C ASP A 106 10.49 -13.50 -6.48
N LEU A 107 10.11 -14.35 -5.53
CA LEU A 107 9.16 -14.00 -4.48
C LEU A 107 9.71 -12.93 -3.53
N ASP A 108 10.95 -13.12 -3.06
CA ASP A 108 11.63 -12.17 -2.17
C ASP A 108 11.81 -10.81 -2.86
N ASP A 109 12.18 -10.80 -4.13
CA ASP A 109 12.39 -9.59 -4.91
C ASP A 109 11.06 -8.90 -5.24
N LEU A 110 10.01 -9.67 -5.53
CA LEU A 110 8.66 -9.16 -5.70
C LEU A 110 8.16 -8.47 -4.42
N LEU A 111 8.35 -9.08 -3.25
CA LEU A 111 7.99 -8.47 -1.97
C LEU A 111 8.76 -7.17 -1.73
N ALA A 112 10.07 -7.15 -2.02
CA ALA A 112 10.88 -5.94 -1.92
C ALA A 112 10.36 -4.82 -2.84
N TYR A 113 9.90 -5.16 -4.04
CA TYR A 113 9.24 -4.22 -4.94
C TYR A 113 7.91 -3.72 -4.37
N LEU A 114 7.04 -4.61 -3.89
CA LEU A 114 5.75 -4.25 -3.31
C LEU A 114 5.89 -3.31 -2.11
N HIS A 115 6.95 -3.44 -1.31
CA HIS A 115 7.28 -2.51 -0.22
C HIS A 115 7.67 -1.11 -0.73
N SER A 116 8.08 -0.97 -1.96
CA SER A 116 8.44 0.33 -2.58
C SER A 116 7.23 1.11 -3.10
N LEU A 117 6.05 0.49 -3.11
CA LEU A 117 4.78 1.07 -3.62
C LEU A 117 4.03 1.93 -2.54
#